data_f7659edcd2f7bb85d722cc73b7985432
#
_entry.id   f7659edcd2f7bb85d722cc73b7985432
#
_cell.length_a   1.000
_cell.length_b   1.000
_cell.length_c   1.000
_cell.angle_alpha   90.00
_cell.angle_beta   90.00
_cell.angle_gamma   90.00
#
_symmetry.space_group_name_H-M   'P 1'
#
loop_
_entity.id
_entity.type
_entity.pdbx_description
1 polymer ?
#
loop_
_entity_poly.entity_id
_entity_poly.type
_entity_poly.pdbx_seq_one_letter_code
_entity_poly.pdbx_strand_id
1 'polypeptide(L)'
;GCSTIGPDFEKPEAPVMEDWTDDNPVITRDSIDLRNWWTVFNDPILNGLIEESFAQNLSLQLTGLRILEARARLGVAEGNRYPQVQEIGGTVATSQTSENGPLSNPATNDEFKSYEFGFDAAWEIDFWGRIGRGIEAADASLNASYADYDDALVSLAAEVARAYITIRTLETRLTLARENILLQTESLRIAKVRFDNGATTTQLRFLARVQA
;
A
#
# COMPACT_ATOMS: atom_id res chain seq x y z
N GLY A 1 -20.79 36.38 -9.30
CA GLY A 1 -20.16 35.08 -9.50
C GLY A 1 -20.47 34.19 -8.32
N CYS A 2 -20.91 32.98 -8.58
CA CYS A 2 -21.01 31.96 -7.54
C CYS A 2 -19.57 31.61 -7.11
N SER A 3 -19.20 31.89 -5.86
CA SER A 3 -17.90 31.48 -5.34
C SER A 3 -18.07 30.20 -4.55
N THR A 4 -17.28 29.21 -4.88
CA THR A 4 -17.13 27.98 -4.06
C THR A 4 -16.67 28.36 -2.66
N ILE A 5 -17.26 27.75 -1.64
CA ILE A 5 -16.90 28.01 -0.25
C ILE A 5 -15.64 27.17 0.12
N GLY A 6 -14.70 27.82 0.80
CA GLY A 6 -13.45 27.22 1.28
C GLY A 6 -12.26 27.42 0.32
N PRO A 7 -11.02 27.21 0.81
CA PRO A 7 -9.81 27.31 0.00
C PRO A 7 -9.71 26.15 -1.00
N ASP A 8 -9.01 26.38 -2.11
CA ASP A 8 -8.64 25.31 -3.05
C ASP A 8 -7.58 24.40 -2.42
N PHE A 9 -7.57 23.13 -2.82
CA PHE A 9 -6.56 22.19 -2.34
C PHE A 9 -5.20 22.53 -2.96
N GLU A 10 -4.23 22.79 -2.09
CA GLU A 10 -2.83 22.92 -2.48
C GLU A 10 -2.06 21.74 -1.89
N LYS A 11 -1.28 21.04 -2.71
CA LYS A 11 -0.44 19.95 -2.23
C LYS A 11 0.58 20.52 -1.25
N PRO A 12 0.60 20.06 0.02
CA PRO A 12 1.57 20.55 0.99
C PRO A 12 2.99 20.18 0.55
N GLU A 13 3.88 21.17 0.59
CA GLU A 13 5.31 20.92 0.41
C GLU A 13 5.87 20.27 1.67
N ALA A 14 6.54 19.12 1.51
CA ALA A 14 7.27 18.53 2.62
C ALA A 14 8.55 19.38 2.85
N PRO A 15 8.84 19.83 4.08
CA PRO A 15 10.08 20.52 4.39
C PRO A 15 11.24 19.52 4.35
N VAL A 16 11.77 19.30 3.16
CA VAL A 16 12.95 18.47 2.96
C VAL A 16 14.17 19.39 2.95
N MET A 17 15.18 19.07 3.75
CA MET A 17 16.44 19.80 3.72
C MET A 17 17.09 19.64 2.34
N GLU A 18 17.56 20.72 1.76
CA GLU A 18 18.19 20.72 0.42
C GLU A 18 19.53 19.96 0.43
N ASP A 19 20.20 19.91 1.58
CA ASP A 19 21.50 19.26 1.75
C ASP A 19 21.49 18.24 2.91
N TRP A 20 22.36 17.24 2.80
CA TRP A 20 22.63 16.32 3.91
C TRP A 20 23.31 17.06 5.05
N THR A 21 22.92 16.76 6.29
CA THR A 21 23.54 17.36 7.50
C THR A 21 24.99 16.93 7.72
N ASP A 22 25.44 15.86 7.07
CA ASP A 22 26.80 15.35 7.17
C ASP A 22 27.63 15.84 5.96
N ASP A 23 28.72 16.54 6.24
CA ASP A 23 29.64 17.12 5.24
C ASP A 23 30.78 16.14 4.87
N ASN A 24 30.51 14.83 4.94
CA ASN A 24 31.46 13.80 4.60
C ASN A 24 31.79 13.81 3.10
N PRO A 25 33.06 13.95 2.67
CA PRO A 25 33.46 13.98 1.26
C PRO A 25 33.16 12.67 0.49
N VAL A 26 32.81 11.61 1.19
CA VAL A 26 32.38 10.32 0.59
C VAL A 26 30.93 10.36 0.14
N ILE A 27 30.13 11.34 0.63
CA ILE A 27 28.74 11.48 0.25
C ILE A 27 28.65 12.15 -1.11
N THR A 28 28.17 11.40 -2.11
CA THR A 28 27.89 11.94 -3.44
C THR A 28 26.59 12.74 -3.39
N ARG A 29 26.65 13.99 -3.84
CA ARG A 29 25.46 14.87 -3.94
C ARG A 29 24.73 14.77 -5.29
N ASP A 30 25.19 13.89 -6.17
CA ASP A 30 24.55 13.66 -7.46
C ASP A 30 23.17 13.04 -7.28
N SER A 31 22.22 13.46 -8.12
CA SER A 31 20.88 12.89 -8.16
C SER A 31 20.94 11.44 -8.64
N ILE A 32 20.90 10.49 -7.70
CA ILE A 32 20.83 9.07 -8.02
C ILE A 32 19.36 8.69 -8.20
N ASP A 33 19.05 7.89 -9.22
CA ASP A 33 17.73 7.27 -9.35
C ASP A 33 17.54 6.25 -8.23
N LEU A 34 16.79 6.66 -7.21
CA LEU A 34 16.55 5.84 -6.02
C LEU A 34 15.51 4.73 -6.23
N ARG A 35 14.88 4.65 -7.42
CA ARG A 35 13.84 3.63 -7.69
C ARG A 35 14.35 2.21 -7.61
N ASN A 36 15.64 2.00 -7.93
CA ASN A 36 16.31 0.70 -7.89
C ASN A 36 17.58 0.77 -7.03
N TRP A 37 17.50 1.43 -5.87
CA TRP A 37 18.65 1.71 -5.00
C TRP A 37 19.45 0.45 -4.59
N TRP A 38 18.79 -0.71 -4.49
CA TRP A 38 19.45 -1.98 -4.11
C TRP A 38 20.42 -2.51 -5.17
N THR A 39 20.33 -2.04 -6.41
CA THR A 39 21.25 -2.45 -7.49
C THR A 39 22.68 -1.99 -7.26
N VAL A 40 22.92 -1.01 -6.37
CA VAL A 40 24.27 -0.57 -5.97
C VAL A 40 25.09 -1.68 -5.29
N PHE A 41 24.41 -2.70 -4.74
CA PHE A 41 25.09 -3.86 -4.15
C PHE A 41 25.67 -4.82 -5.19
N ASN A 42 25.36 -4.67 -6.47
CA ASN A 42 25.80 -5.53 -7.58
C ASN A 42 25.59 -7.04 -7.31
N ASP A 43 24.52 -7.38 -6.60
CA ASP A 43 24.17 -8.76 -6.25
C ASP A 43 22.92 -9.22 -7.03
N PRO A 44 23.09 -10.09 -8.04
CA PRO A 44 21.97 -10.55 -8.86
C PRO A 44 20.96 -11.40 -8.08
N ILE A 45 21.37 -12.03 -6.97
CA ILE A 45 20.45 -12.80 -6.12
C ILE A 45 19.53 -11.84 -5.37
N LEU A 46 20.08 -10.78 -4.79
CA LEU A 46 19.28 -9.74 -4.14
C LEU A 46 18.29 -9.11 -5.11
N ASN A 47 18.73 -8.77 -6.32
CA ASN A 47 17.86 -8.20 -7.35
C ASN A 47 16.68 -9.13 -7.67
N GLY A 48 16.95 -10.41 -7.90
CA GLY A 48 15.90 -11.40 -8.19
C GLY A 48 14.92 -11.57 -7.02
N LEU A 49 15.39 -11.58 -5.77
CA LEU A 49 14.54 -11.70 -4.60
C LEU A 49 13.60 -10.50 -4.44
N ILE A 50 14.08 -9.28 -4.71
CA ILE A 50 13.25 -8.07 -4.65
C ILE A 50 12.19 -8.09 -5.77
N GLU A 51 12.57 -8.43 -6.99
CA GLU A 51 11.63 -8.54 -8.12
C GLU A 51 10.54 -9.60 -7.83
N GLU A 52 10.93 -10.76 -7.32
CA GLU A 52 9.99 -11.81 -6.94
C GLU A 52 9.06 -11.37 -5.81
N SER A 53 9.59 -10.63 -4.82
CA SER A 53 8.79 -10.09 -3.73
C SER A 53 7.72 -9.11 -4.23
N PHE A 54 8.05 -8.24 -5.19
CA PHE A 54 7.08 -7.33 -5.80
C PHE A 54 5.97 -8.08 -6.55
N ALA A 55 6.31 -9.16 -7.22
CA ALA A 55 5.34 -9.95 -7.97
C ALA A 55 4.39 -10.77 -7.07
N GLN A 56 4.86 -11.24 -5.91
CA GLN A 56 4.14 -12.22 -5.09
C GLN A 56 3.59 -11.67 -3.78
N ASN A 57 3.99 -10.48 -3.34
CA ASN A 57 3.57 -9.92 -2.05
C ASN A 57 2.10 -9.53 -2.07
N LEU A 58 1.29 -10.20 -1.22
CA LEU A 58 -0.15 -9.95 -1.13
C LEU A 58 -0.49 -8.57 -0.55
N SER A 59 0.33 -8.03 0.36
CA SER A 59 0.13 -6.68 0.91
C SER A 59 0.30 -5.63 -0.17
N LEU A 60 1.29 -5.79 -1.06
CA LEU A 60 1.50 -4.89 -2.19
C LEU A 60 0.33 -4.98 -3.19
N GLN A 61 -0.17 -6.17 -3.47
CA GLN A 61 -1.36 -6.35 -4.31
C GLN A 61 -2.60 -5.68 -3.70
N LEU A 62 -2.75 -5.76 -2.36
CA LEU A 62 -3.85 -5.11 -1.65
C LEU A 62 -3.76 -3.57 -1.77
N THR A 63 -2.57 -2.98 -1.63
CA THR A 63 -2.41 -1.52 -1.84
C THR A 63 -2.73 -1.12 -3.28
N GLY A 64 -2.36 -1.94 -4.26
CA GLY A 64 -2.77 -1.75 -5.67
C GLY A 64 -4.30 -1.79 -5.86
N LEU A 65 -5.01 -2.70 -5.19
CA LEU A 65 -6.47 -2.75 -5.22
C LEU A 65 -7.12 -1.53 -4.55
N ARG A 66 -6.51 -0.96 -3.52
CA ARG A 66 -6.98 0.29 -2.89
C ARG A 66 -6.93 1.48 -3.85
N ILE A 67 -5.96 1.52 -4.76
CA ILE A 67 -5.94 2.53 -5.84
C ILE A 67 -7.18 2.39 -6.74
N LEU A 68 -7.54 1.16 -7.13
CA LEU A 68 -8.74 0.91 -7.92
C LEU A 68 -10.02 1.29 -7.17
N GLU A 69 -10.09 1.00 -5.88
CA GLU A 69 -11.19 1.43 -5.01
C GLU A 69 -11.30 2.95 -4.93
N ALA A 70 -10.17 3.65 -4.68
CA ALA A 70 -10.15 5.12 -4.62
C ALA A 70 -10.58 5.74 -5.96
N ARG A 71 -10.14 5.17 -7.09
CA ARG A 71 -10.57 5.59 -8.43
C ARG A 71 -12.08 5.41 -8.64
N ALA A 72 -12.63 4.28 -8.18
CA ALA A 72 -14.07 4.05 -8.26
C ALA A 72 -14.86 5.06 -7.40
N ARG A 73 -14.36 5.38 -6.21
CA ARG A 73 -14.94 6.40 -5.33
C ARG A 73 -14.90 7.80 -5.96
N LEU A 74 -13.81 8.15 -6.65
CA LEU A 74 -13.74 9.38 -7.43
C LEU A 74 -14.80 9.39 -8.52
N GLY A 75 -14.98 8.30 -9.28
CA GLY A 75 -16.04 8.18 -10.29
C GLY A 75 -17.45 8.35 -9.71
N VAL A 76 -17.69 7.83 -8.50
CA VAL A 76 -18.97 8.06 -7.78
C VAL A 76 -19.14 9.55 -7.43
N ALA A 77 -18.07 10.20 -6.91
CA ALA A 77 -18.10 11.62 -6.59
C ALA A 77 -18.36 12.48 -7.84
N GLU A 78 -17.73 12.17 -8.96
CA GLU A 78 -17.95 12.83 -10.25
C GLU A 78 -19.38 12.62 -10.77
N GLY A 79 -19.94 11.43 -10.57
CA GLY A 79 -21.32 11.11 -10.91
C GLY A 79 -22.34 12.05 -10.26
N ASN A 80 -22.04 12.58 -9.09
CA ASN A 80 -22.92 13.54 -8.40
C ASN A 80 -23.03 14.92 -9.09
N ARG A 81 -22.22 15.20 -10.12
CA ARG A 81 -22.41 16.38 -10.97
C ARG A 81 -23.63 16.30 -11.88
N TYR A 82 -24.11 15.09 -12.15
CA TYR A 82 -25.26 14.82 -13.02
C TYR A 82 -26.54 14.67 -12.18
N PRO A 83 -27.73 14.66 -12.80
CA PRO A 83 -28.96 14.41 -12.06
C PRO A 83 -28.82 13.15 -11.18
N GLN A 84 -28.96 13.33 -9.85
CA GLN A 84 -28.70 12.28 -8.87
C GLN A 84 -29.80 11.22 -8.82
N VAL A 85 -31.02 11.61 -9.21
CA VAL A 85 -32.15 10.69 -9.31
C VAL A 85 -32.63 10.70 -10.75
N GLN A 86 -32.73 9.52 -11.34
CA GLN A 86 -33.27 9.28 -12.66
C GLN A 86 -34.15 8.03 -12.55
N GLU A 87 -35.46 8.19 -12.71
CA GLU A 87 -36.42 7.14 -12.51
C GLU A 87 -37.34 7.03 -13.72
N ILE A 88 -37.55 5.81 -14.18
CA ILE A 88 -38.58 5.47 -15.18
C ILE A 88 -39.64 4.64 -14.48
N GLY A 89 -40.86 5.12 -14.54
CA GLY A 89 -42.02 4.43 -13.95
C GLY A 89 -43.13 4.22 -14.96
N GLY A 90 -43.88 3.15 -14.76
CA GLY A 90 -45.11 2.90 -15.50
C GLY A 90 -46.14 2.23 -14.62
N THR A 91 -47.40 2.73 -14.67
CA THR A 91 -48.51 2.18 -13.93
C THR A 91 -49.63 1.82 -14.90
N VAL A 92 -50.18 0.64 -14.72
CA VAL A 92 -51.44 0.21 -15.37
C VAL A 92 -52.45 -0.03 -14.27
N ALA A 93 -53.53 0.75 -14.28
CA ALA A 93 -54.59 0.61 -13.31
C ALA A 93 -55.92 0.34 -14.00
N THR A 94 -56.68 -0.56 -13.45
CA THR A 94 -58.09 -0.78 -13.82
C THR A 94 -58.96 -0.26 -12.68
N SER A 95 -59.83 0.68 -12.99
CA SER A 95 -60.80 1.26 -12.05
C SER A 95 -62.21 0.92 -12.48
N GLN A 96 -62.98 0.44 -11.55
CA GLN A 96 -64.42 0.18 -11.75
C GLN A 96 -65.20 1.04 -10.79
N THR A 97 -66.22 1.73 -11.32
CA THR A 97 -67.10 2.53 -10.49
C THR A 97 -68.04 1.61 -9.70
N SER A 98 -68.23 1.88 -8.41
CA SER A 98 -69.13 1.09 -7.56
C SER A 98 -70.57 1.30 -7.94
N GLU A 99 -71.32 0.24 -8.23
CA GLU A 99 -72.75 0.27 -8.56
C GLU A 99 -73.64 0.73 -7.39
N ASN A 100 -73.12 0.65 -6.16
CA ASN A 100 -73.82 1.00 -4.93
C ASN A 100 -73.37 2.33 -4.31
N GLY A 101 -72.61 3.14 -5.05
CA GLY A 101 -72.13 4.43 -4.59
C GLY A 101 -73.18 5.53 -4.65
N PRO A 102 -73.12 6.64 -3.89
CA PRO A 102 -74.04 7.73 -3.87
C PRO A 102 -74.19 8.48 -5.22
N LEU A 103 -73.25 8.27 -6.14
CA LEU A 103 -73.23 8.84 -7.50
C LEU A 103 -73.23 7.73 -8.57
N SER A 104 -73.65 6.53 -8.22
CA SER A 104 -73.73 5.42 -9.17
C SER A 104 -74.84 5.66 -10.20
N ASN A 105 -74.48 5.55 -11.48
CA ASN A 105 -75.46 5.51 -12.59
C ASN A 105 -75.54 4.05 -13.07
N PRO A 106 -76.64 3.37 -12.88
CA PRO A 106 -76.80 1.97 -13.30
C PRO A 106 -76.70 1.74 -14.82
N ALA A 107 -76.68 2.81 -15.60
CA ALA A 107 -76.55 2.73 -17.05
C ALA A 107 -75.10 2.80 -17.53
N THR A 108 -74.11 3.07 -16.65
CA THR A 108 -72.70 3.17 -16.97
C THR A 108 -71.87 2.30 -16.00
N ASN A 109 -71.75 1.03 -16.37
CA ASN A 109 -70.80 0.13 -15.66
C ASN A 109 -69.47 0.35 -16.28
N ASP A 110 -68.87 1.51 -15.92
CA ASP A 110 -67.64 1.95 -16.56
C ASP A 110 -66.41 1.38 -15.84
N GLU A 111 -65.95 0.25 -16.37
CA GLU A 111 -64.57 -0.20 -16.15
C GLU A 111 -63.65 0.61 -17.08
N PHE A 112 -62.72 1.38 -16.53
CA PHE A 112 -61.73 2.06 -17.36
C PHE A 112 -60.31 1.66 -16.95
N LYS A 113 -59.46 1.56 -17.96
CA LYS A 113 -58.04 1.27 -17.79
C LYS A 113 -57.27 2.56 -18.02
N SER A 114 -56.43 2.89 -17.03
CA SER A 114 -55.47 3.98 -17.16
C SER A 114 -54.09 3.43 -17.33
N TYR A 115 -53.31 4.05 -18.20
CA TYR A 115 -51.92 3.76 -18.46
C TYR A 115 -51.16 5.08 -18.21
N GLU A 116 -50.22 4.99 -17.29
CA GLU A 116 -49.36 6.12 -16.98
C GLU A 116 -47.92 5.67 -17.23
N PHE A 117 -47.14 6.49 -17.92
CA PHE A 117 -45.74 6.29 -18.15
C PHE A 117 -45.03 7.62 -17.94
N GLY A 118 -43.98 7.61 -17.11
CA GLY A 118 -43.27 8.83 -16.77
C GLY A 118 -41.75 8.59 -16.63
N PHE A 119 -41.02 9.70 -16.81
CA PHE A 119 -39.63 9.81 -16.48
C PHE A 119 -39.45 10.96 -15.48
N ASP A 120 -38.86 10.68 -14.33
CA ASP A 120 -38.58 11.65 -13.30
C ASP A 120 -37.08 11.83 -13.17
N ALA A 121 -36.61 13.08 -13.03
CA ALA A 121 -35.27 13.43 -12.77
C ALA A 121 -35.17 14.51 -11.69
N ALA A 122 -34.36 14.28 -10.66
CA ALA A 122 -34.04 15.30 -9.67
C ALA A 122 -32.55 15.59 -9.69
N TRP A 123 -32.22 16.88 -9.73
CA TRP A 123 -30.87 17.38 -9.82
C TRP A 123 -30.63 18.50 -8.83
N GLU A 124 -29.64 18.29 -7.93
CA GLU A 124 -29.13 19.34 -7.04
C GLU A 124 -27.99 20.09 -7.75
N ILE A 125 -28.26 21.36 -8.05
CA ILE A 125 -27.27 22.23 -8.67
C ILE A 125 -26.27 22.70 -7.61
N ASP A 126 -24.98 22.57 -7.90
CA ASP A 126 -23.88 22.87 -6.96
C ASP A 126 -23.51 24.37 -6.90
N PHE A 127 -24.42 25.20 -6.33
CA PHE A 127 -24.19 26.64 -6.24
C PHE A 127 -23.06 27.01 -5.27
N TRP A 128 -22.84 26.21 -4.23
CA TRP A 128 -21.90 26.50 -3.16
C TRP A 128 -20.62 25.67 -3.23
N GLY A 129 -20.50 24.80 -4.23
CA GLY A 129 -19.33 23.98 -4.47
C GLY A 129 -19.25 22.72 -3.61
N ARG A 130 -20.31 22.29 -2.93
CA ARG A 130 -20.33 21.07 -2.11
C ARG A 130 -19.92 19.85 -2.89
N ILE A 131 -20.51 19.66 -4.08
CA ILE A 131 -20.20 18.53 -4.96
C ILE A 131 -18.80 18.67 -5.53
N GLY A 132 -18.42 19.88 -5.97
CA GLY A 132 -17.06 20.17 -6.45
C GLY A 132 -15.99 19.87 -5.42
N ARG A 133 -16.17 20.28 -4.17
CA ARG A 133 -15.26 19.98 -3.05
C ARG A 133 -15.23 18.49 -2.71
N GLY A 134 -16.35 17.80 -2.84
CA GLY A 134 -16.39 16.34 -2.68
C GLY A 134 -15.54 15.60 -3.72
N ILE A 135 -15.54 16.06 -4.96
CA ILE A 135 -14.70 15.51 -6.05
C ILE A 135 -13.23 15.80 -5.77
N GLU A 136 -12.88 17.04 -5.42
CA GLU A 136 -11.52 17.45 -5.05
C GLU A 136 -10.97 16.59 -3.89
N ALA A 137 -11.77 16.32 -2.87
CA ALA A 137 -11.41 15.46 -1.76
C ALA A 137 -11.21 14.00 -2.19
N ALA A 138 -12.06 13.49 -3.11
CA ALA A 138 -11.91 12.14 -3.65
C ALA A 138 -10.66 11.99 -4.54
N ASP A 139 -10.34 13.02 -5.35
CA ASP A 139 -9.13 13.07 -6.15
C ASP A 139 -7.87 13.13 -5.28
N ALA A 140 -7.86 13.96 -4.25
CA ALA A 140 -6.77 14.00 -3.28
C ALA A 140 -6.58 12.64 -2.56
N SER A 141 -7.68 11.93 -2.25
CA SER A 141 -7.63 10.58 -1.66
C SER A 141 -7.07 9.54 -2.64
N LEU A 142 -7.36 9.67 -3.94
CA LEU A 142 -6.75 8.84 -4.96
C LEU A 142 -5.24 9.08 -5.04
N ASN A 143 -4.81 10.35 -5.03
CA ASN A 143 -3.39 10.70 -5.03
C ASN A 143 -2.67 10.18 -3.77
N ALA A 144 -3.31 10.21 -2.60
CA ALA A 144 -2.79 9.61 -1.39
C ALA A 144 -2.59 8.09 -1.54
N SER A 145 -3.55 7.38 -2.19
CA SER A 145 -3.42 5.94 -2.40
C SER A 145 -2.27 5.54 -3.35
N TYR A 146 -1.87 6.41 -4.27
CA TYR A 146 -0.65 6.20 -5.06
C TYR A 146 0.60 6.34 -4.19
N ALA A 147 0.66 7.36 -3.32
CA ALA A 147 1.78 7.55 -2.42
C ALA A 147 1.92 6.37 -1.43
N ASP A 148 0.80 5.85 -0.92
CA ASP A 148 0.79 4.65 -0.06
C ASP A 148 1.34 3.41 -0.79
N TYR A 149 1.06 3.27 -2.08
CA TYR A 149 1.60 2.18 -2.89
C TYR A 149 3.12 2.32 -3.08
N ASP A 150 3.59 3.52 -3.37
CA ASP A 150 5.03 3.80 -3.51
C ASP A 150 5.77 3.56 -2.18
N ASP A 151 5.20 3.95 -1.05
CA ASP A 151 5.75 3.67 0.28
C ASP A 151 5.84 2.16 0.55
N ALA A 152 4.79 1.40 0.18
CA ALA A 152 4.79 -0.05 0.31
C ALA A 152 5.89 -0.72 -0.53
N LEU A 153 6.17 -0.22 -1.74
CA LEU A 153 7.27 -0.71 -2.59
C LEU A 153 8.63 -0.48 -1.93
N VAL A 154 8.88 0.74 -1.43
CA VAL A 154 10.14 1.10 -0.78
C VAL A 154 10.36 0.26 0.49
N SER A 155 9.32 0.14 1.31
CA SER A 155 9.36 -0.62 2.56
C SER A 155 9.63 -2.10 2.30
N LEU A 156 8.95 -2.70 1.32
CA LEU A 156 9.15 -4.11 0.96
C LEU A 156 10.57 -4.37 0.44
N ALA A 157 11.08 -3.52 -0.45
CA ALA A 157 12.45 -3.63 -0.93
C ALA A 157 13.48 -3.56 0.21
N ALA A 158 13.27 -2.63 1.17
CA ALA A 158 14.14 -2.46 2.32
C ALA A 158 14.09 -3.67 3.26
N GLU A 159 12.92 -4.27 3.49
CA GLU A 159 12.76 -5.47 4.30
C GLU A 159 13.47 -6.67 3.68
N VAL A 160 13.29 -6.91 2.38
CA VAL A 160 13.96 -8.01 1.66
C VAL A 160 15.47 -7.82 1.69
N ALA A 161 15.97 -6.61 1.39
CA ALA A 161 17.40 -6.32 1.41
C ALA A 161 18.00 -6.53 2.81
N ARG A 162 17.32 -6.07 3.86
CA ARG A 162 17.75 -6.27 5.26
C ARG A 162 17.82 -7.74 5.63
N ALA A 163 16.78 -8.51 5.28
CA ALA A 163 16.74 -9.94 5.55
C ALA A 163 17.88 -10.67 4.82
N TYR A 164 18.10 -10.36 3.54
CA TYR A 164 19.19 -10.93 2.75
C TYR A 164 20.57 -10.62 3.34
N ILE A 165 20.87 -9.36 3.65
CA ILE A 165 22.14 -8.94 4.25
C ILE A 165 22.35 -9.64 5.59
N THR A 166 21.30 -9.80 6.39
CA THR A 166 21.36 -10.52 7.67
C THR A 166 21.76 -11.98 7.46
N ILE A 167 21.15 -12.66 6.49
CA ILE A 167 21.51 -14.06 6.13
C ILE A 167 22.99 -14.14 5.73
N ARG A 168 23.44 -13.28 4.81
CA ARG A 168 24.85 -13.27 4.34
C ARG A 168 25.82 -13.02 5.48
N THR A 169 25.46 -12.13 6.41
CA THR A 169 26.27 -11.86 7.61
C THR A 169 26.36 -13.09 8.53
N LEU A 170 25.23 -13.78 8.72
CA LEU A 170 25.20 -15.00 9.54
C LEU A 170 25.99 -16.16 8.89
N GLU A 171 25.93 -16.32 7.57
CA GLU A 171 26.74 -17.29 6.83
C GLU A 171 28.24 -17.02 7.02
N THR A 172 28.65 -15.75 6.92
CA THR A 172 30.04 -15.35 7.16
C THR A 172 30.48 -15.64 8.60
N ARG A 173 29.64 -15.29 9.58
CA ARG A 173 29.91 -15.58 11.00
C ARG A 173 30.02 -17.07 11.26
N LEU A 174 29.18 -17.88 10.62
CA LEU A 174 29.21 -19.33 10.75
C LEU A 174 30.52 -19.90 10.21
N THR A 175 30.99 -19.40 9.06
CA THR A 175 32.28 -19.80 8.47
C THR A 175 33.43 -19.47 9.40
N LEU A 176 33.50 -18.23 9.91
CA LEU A 176 34.52 -17.82 10.88
C LEU A 176 34.48 -18.64 12.18
N ALA A 177 33.29 -18.95 12.68
CA ALA A 177 33.15 -19.80 13.87
C ALA A 177 33.70 -21.22 13.64
N ARG A 178 33.44 -21.81 12.48
CA ARG A 178 33.99 -23.12 12.09
C ARG A 178 35.52 -23.09 11.98
N GLU A 179 36.09 -22.06 11.37
CA GLU A 179 37.53 -21.87 11.30
C GLU A 179 38.14 -21.72 12.69
N ASN A 180 37.51 -20.94 13.58
CA ASN A 180 37.94 -20.81 14.95
C ASN A 180 37.97 -22.13 15.70
N ILE A 181 36.93 -22.97 15.54
CA ILE A 181 36.90 -24.32 16.14
C ILE A 181 38.09 -25.15 15.69
N LEU A 182 38.43 -25.13 14.39
CA LEU A 182 39.61 -25.84 13.88
C LEU A 182 40.89 -25.34 14.51
N LEU A 183 41.10 -24.01 14.58
CA LEU A 183 42.26 -23.40 15.17
C LEU A 183 42.41 -23.72 16.68
N GLN A 184 41.30 -23.65 17.42
CA GLN A 184 41.30 -23.97 18.86
C GLN A 184 41.53 -25.47 19.11
N THR A 185 40.99 -26.34 18.26
CA THR A 185 41.25 -27.78 18.33
C THR A 185 42.73 -28.10 18.11
N GLU A 186 43.36 -27.46 17.14
CA GLU A 186 44.80 -27.62 16.87
C GLU A 186 45.63 -27.03 18.02
N SER A 187 45.26 -25.87 18.55
CA SER A 187 45.91 -25.28 19.73
C SER A 187 45.85 -26.21 20.95
N LEU A 188 44.69 -26.85 21.18
CA LEU A 188 44.55 -27.85 22.23
C LEU A 188 45.42 -29.09 21.98
N ARG A 189 45.50 -29.57 20.74
CA ARG A 189 46.39 -30.68 20.38
C ARG A 189 47.86 -30.35 20.68
N ILE A 190 48.32 -29.16 20.29
CA ILE A 190 49.68 -28.70 20.55
C ILE A 190 49.92 -28.58 22.05
N ALA A 191 48.99 -28.02 22.82
CA ALA A 191 49.11 -27.88 24.28
C ALA A 191 49.19 -29.24 24.96
N LYS A 192 48.43 -30.23 24.52
CA LYS A 192 48.52 -31.62 25.02
C LYS A 192 49.90 -32.23 24.73
N VAL A 193 50.41 -32.16 23.52
CA VAL A 193 51.73 -32.70 23.15
C VAL A 193 52.81 -32.05 23.99
N ARG A 194 52.80 -30.74 24.19
CA ARG A 194 53.78 -30.02 25.03
C ARG A 194 53.68 -30.43 26.47
N PHE A 195 52.47 -30.64 27.03
CA PHE A 195 52.27 -31.12 28.39
C PHE A 195 52.83 -32.54 28.55
N ASP A 196 52.50 -33.45 27.68
CA ASP A 196 52.92 -34.86 27.72
C ASP A 196 54.46 -35.00 27.61
N ASN A 197 55.10 -34.04 26.93
CA ASN A 197 56.60 -33.99 26.88
C ASN A 197 57.24 -33.11 27.97
N GLY A 198 56.47 -32.68 28.96
CA GLY A 198 56.98 -31.91 30.11
C GLY A 198 57.39 -30.46 29.78
N ALA A 199 57.03 -29.97 28.59
CA ALA A 199 57.43 -28.63 28.11
C ALA A 199 56.43 -27.51 28.56
N THR A 200 55.33 -27.86 29.25
CA THR A 200 54.38 -26.89 29.76
C THR A 200 53.68 -27.33 31.04
N THR A 201 53.00 -26.41 31.74
CA THR A 201 52.31 -26.68 32.99
C THR A 201 50.87 -27.10 32.77
N THR A 202 50.27 -27.78 33.79
CA THR A 202 48.84 -28.18 33.80
C THR A 202 47.92 -27.00 33.57
N GLN A 203 48.28 -25.80 34.05
CA GLN A 203 47.50 -24.58 33.91
C GLN A 203 47.30 -24.18 32.47
N LEU A 204 48.34 -24.19 31.64
CA LEU A 204 48.25 -23.83 30.19
C LEU A 204 47.44 -24.88 29.42
N ARG A 205 47.53 -26.17 29.77
CA ARG A 205 46.69 -27.23 29.22
C ARG A 205 45.20 -27.00 29.54
N PHE A 206 44.88 -26.59 30.76
CA PHE A 206 43.51 -26.31 31.21
C PHE A 206 42.96 -25.10 30.45
N LEU A 207 43.69 -24.00 30.34
CA LEU A 207 43.27 -22.80 29.58
C LEU A 207 42.98 -23.13 28.11
N ALA A 208 43.82 -23.88 27.43
CA ALA A 208 43.60 -24.33 26.06
C ALA A 208 42.37 -25.20 25.91
N ARG A 209 41.97 -25.97 26.92
CA ARG A 209 40.77 -26.81 26.94
C ARG A 209 39.48 -25.99 27.11
N VAL A 210 39.55 -24.89 27.87
CA VAL A 210 38.37 -24.04 28.12
C VAL A 210 38.05 -23.18 26.92
N GLN A 211 39.03 -22.86 26.05
CA GLN A 211 38.89 -22.07 24.84
C GLN A 211 38.54 -22.92 23.59
N ALA A 212 38.69 -24.23 23.62
CA ALA A 212 38.34 -25.16 22.56
C ALA A 212 36.91 -25.69 22.70
#